data_d9611134147a713872d360cae14579be
#
_entry.id   d9611134147a713872d360cae14579be
#
_cell.length_a   1.000
_cell.length_b   1.000
_cell.length_c   1.000
_cell.angle_alpha   90.00
_cell.angle_beta   90.00
_cell.angle_gamma   90.00
#
_symmetry.space_group_name_H-M   'P 1'
#
loop_
_entity.id
_entity.type
_entity.pdbx_description
1 polymer ?
#
loop_
_entity_poly.entity_id
_entity_poly.type
_entity_poly.pdbx_seq_one_letter_code
_entity_poly.pdbx_strand_id
1 'polypeptide(L)'
;MNSLSKHIIKIILIFTLIMCWGISLGYANNIGSENKTLNFYFENENYNTEIIKSIKEADPELAIVGWAEEALQSANNPDLGKTASDLDVLIVKGSSNLLVKGSNLFTDDLEGCLIDSDTSYKLFGSSNCVGREIVYNDRTLIVRGILKGSKANIMIQASEDSSQVLDGLTIDGTDLTLNKIEEFKMMFGINEMAISGNIYYMLAKFIALIFPIIALALILIKVITSLFKSRNKPVLVILYILMTIASVFIFFKITNIKISIPLDMIPNKWSDFDFWSKMGKEYKEKFEYVLYMKKYGVDIYNIENLLKSVLYSVFTIILFVINLRIIKIDDIKTLIINNGVSILCSFVAILMIWNKYNFDVNITMIWLIYPLYLCGDYFIKVHGKYLIYEEEVNTEVKIMI
;
A
#
# COMPACT_ATOMS: atom_id res chain seq x y z
N MET A 1 -25.11 30.93 -13.05
CA MET A 1 -25.08 29.83 -12.08
C MET A 1 -25.36 30.41 -10.69
N ASN A 2 -26.43 29.97 -10.05
CA ASN A 2 -26.87 30.51 -8.76
C ASN A 2 -25.80 30.28 -7.66
N SER A 3 -25.77 31.16 -6.64
CA SER A 3 -24.83 31.02 -5.51
C SER A 3 -24.90 29.62 -4.87
N LEU A 4 -26.12 29.07 -4.72
CA LEU A 4 -26.36 27.74 -4.16
C LEU A 4 -25.70 26.63 -5.00
N SER A 5 -25.77 26.69 -6.33
CA SER A 5 -25.15 25.69 -7.21
C SER A 5 -23.65 25.68 -7.10
N LYS A 6 -23.01 26.84 -6.88
CA LYS A 6 -21.55 26.95 -6.65
C LYS A 6 -21.13 26.27 -5.33
N HIS A 7 -21.92 26.43 -4.27
CA HIS A 7 -21.61 25.75 -2.98
C HIS A 7 -21.76 24.24 -3.09
N ILE A 8 -22.82 23.75 -3.73
CA ILE A 8 -23.04 22.32 -3.96
C ILE A 8 -21.87 21.71 -4.74
N ILE A 9 -21.42 22.36 -5.83
CA ILE A 9 -20.28 21.89 -6.62
C ILE A 9 -19.00 21.77 -5.76
N LYS A 10 -18.71 22.76 -4.89
CA LYS A 10 -17.56 22.71 -4.00
C LYS A 10 -17.64 21.52 -3.04
N ILE A 11 -18.79 21.27 -2.43
CA ILE A 11 -19.01 20.14 -1.53
C ILE A 11 -18.77 18.81 -2.26
N ILE A 12 -19.36 18.65 -3.45
CA ILE A 12 -19.18 17.45 -4.28
C ILE A 12 -17.71 17.23 -4.62
N LEU A 13 -17.00 18.30 -5.03
CA LEU A 13 -15.58 18.22 -5.38
C LEU A 13 -14.70 17.82 -4.18
N ILE A 14 -14.95 18.38 -2.99
CA ILE A 14 -14.23 18.01 -1.77
C ILE A 14 -14.52 16.55 -1.41
N PHE A 15 -15.79 16.17 -1.43
CA PHE A 15 -16.21 14.80 -1.11
C PHE A 15 -15.60 13.76 -2.06
N THR A 16 -15.69 13.98 -3.37
CA THR A 16 -15.15 13.06 -4.36
C THR A 16 -13.63 12.95 -4.29
N LEU A 17 -12.91 14.06 -4.01
CA LEU A 17 -11.48 14.05 -3.78
C LEU A 17 -11.12 13.14 -2.60
N ILE A 18 -11.77 13.34 -1.45
CA ILE A 18 -11.51 12.58 -0.23
C ILE A 18 -11.87 11.10 -0.41
N MET A 19 -13.00 10.82 -1.08
CA MET A 19 -13.42 9.45 -1.41
C MET A 19 -12.40 8.73 -2.29
N CYS A 20 -11.99 9.36 -3.40
CA CYS A 20 -11.01 8.76 -4.31
C CYS A 20 -9.69 8.49 -3.59
N TRP A 21 -9.23 9.43 -2.78
CA TRP A 21 -8.01 9.26 -2.02
C TRP A 21 -8.11 8.15 -0.97
N GLY A 22 -9.20 8.12 -0.20
CA GLY A 22 -9.45 7.08 0.78
C GLY A 22 -9.53 5.68 0.16
N ILE A 23 -10.17 5.55 -1.02
CA ILE A 23 -10.23 4.29 -1.77
C ILE A 23 -8.83 3.88 -2.24
N SER A 24 -8.02 4.83 -2.74
CA SER A 24 -6.63 4.55 -3.13
C SER A 24 -5.80 4.01 -1.97
N LEU A 25 -5.89 4.65 -0.79
CA LEU A 25 -5.24 4.18 0.43
C LEU A 25 -5.74 2.79 0.85
N GLY A 26 -7.04 2.53 0.72
CA GLY A 26 -7.63 1.24 1.03
C GLY A 26 -7.08 0.12 0.15
N TYR A 27 -7.01 0.34 -1.17
CA TYR A 27 -6.39 -0.63 -2.08
C TYR A 27 -4.91 -0.83 -1.78
N ALA A 28 -4.16 0.22 -1.48
CA ALA A 28 -2.76 0.10 -1.09
C ALA A 28 -2.58 -0.76 0.19
N ASN A 29 -3.40 -0.53 1.22
CA ASN A 29 -3.36 -1.33 2.45
C ASN A 29 -3.83 -2.78 2.24
N ASN A 30 -4.63 -3.02 1.20
CA ASN A 30 -5.09 -4.37 0.87
C ASN A 30 -4.00 -5.25 0.22
N ILE A 31 -2.95 -4.67 -0.36
CA ILE A 31 -1.88 -5.39 -1.07
C ILE A 31 -0.98 -6.18 -0.11
N GLY A 32 -0.70 -5.85 1.02
CA GLY A 32 0.27 -6.61 1.79
C GLY A 32 0.38 -6.08 3.21
N SER A 33 1.15 -6.79 3.99
CA SER A 33 1.55 -6.35 5.30
C SER A 33 2.91 -5.67 5.22
N GLU A 34 3.28 -5.00 6.30
CA GLU A 34 4.64 -4.51 6.51
C GLU A 34 5.66 -5.66 6.70
N ASN A 35 5.21 -6.91 6.57
CA ASN A 35 6.06 -8.09 6.73
C ASN A 35 7.12 -8.10 5.62
N LYS A 36 8.35 -8.17 6.05
CA LYS A 36 9.51 -8.29 5.17
C LYS A 36 9.66 -9.74 4.73
N THR A 37 8.81 -10.19 3.82
CA THR A 37 8.99 -11.50 3.20
C THR A 37 9.93 -11.42 2.02
N LEU A 38 10.64 -12.52 1.76
CA LEU A 38 11.47 -12.71 0.58
C LEU A 38 10.92 -13.89 -0.22
N ASN A 39 10.66 -13.65 -1.48
CA ASN A 39 10.09 -14.62 -2.41
C ASN A 39 11.16 -15.05 -3.41
N PHE A 40 11.25 -16.36 -3.63
CA PHE A 40 12.02 -16.98 -4.70
C PHE A 40 11.03 -17.66 -5.64
N TYR A 41 11.12 -17.36 -6.94
CA TYR A 41 10.24 -17.92 -7.96
C TYR A 41 11.03 -18.94 -8.76
N PHE A 42 10.56 -20.17 -8.78
CA PHE A 42 11.24 -21.28 -9.43
C PHE A 42 10.76 -21.42 -10.88
N GLU A 43 11.67 -21.30 -11.82
CA GLU A 43 11.37 -21.48 -13.25
C GLU A 43 11.56 -22.94 -13.69
N ASN A 44 12.31 -23.73 -12.92
CA ASN A 44 12.63 -25.12 -13.21
C ASN A 44 12.02 -26.04 -12.16
N GLU A 45 11.63 -27.26 -12.56
CA GLU A 45 11.05 -28.30 -11.71
C GLU A 45 12.06 -28.98 -10.75
N ASN A 46 13.13 -28.27 -10.39
CA ASN A 46 14.23 -28.82 -9.59
C ASN A 46 13.96 -28.80 -8.08
N TYR A 47 12.94 -28.05 -7.64
CA TYR A 47 12.64 -27.88 -6.23
C TYR A 47 11.31 -28.53 -5.88
N ASN A 48 11.31 -29.34 -4.86
CA ASN A 48 10.11 -30.01 -4.33
C ASN A 48 9.94 -29.72 -2.83
N THR A 49 8.93 -30.30 -2.22
CA THR A 49 8.63 -30.13 -0.79
C THR A 49 9.73 -30.58 0.16
N GLU A 50 10.71 -31.39 -0.30
CA GLU A 50 11.84 -31.84 0.52
C GLU A 50 12.78 -30.70 0.91
N ILE A 51 12.89 -29.66 0.07
CA ILE A 51 13.69 -28.47 0.41
C ILE A 51 13.17 -27.80 1.68
N ILE A 52 11.85 -27.75 1.87
CA ILE A 52 11.25 -27.15 3.07
C ILE A 52 11.64 -27.94 4.33
N LYS A 53 11.66 -29.27 4.23
CA LYS A 53 12.08 -30.16 5.30
C LYS A 53 13.55 -29.93 5.66
N SER A 54 14.42 -29.88 4.67
CA SER A 54 15.86 -29.62 4.86
C SER A 54 16.13 -28.26 5.51
N ILE A 55 15.40 -27.22 5.10
CA ILE A 55 15.51 -25.89 5.69
C ILE A 55 15.04 -25.89 7.15
N LYS A 56 13.92 -26.54 7.43
CA LYS A 56 13.38 -26.66 8.79
C LYS A 56 14.25 -27.49 9.73
N GLU A 57 14.98 -28.47 9.22
CA GLU A 57 15.97 -29.24 9.97
C GLU A 57 17.20 -28.36 10.33
N ALA A 58 17.61 -27.47 9.44
CA ALA A 58 18.73 -26.55 9.66
C ALA A 58 18.36 -25.36 10.56
N ASP A 59 17.16 -24.80 10.39
CA ASP A 59 16.62 -23.68 11.17
C ASP A 59 15.12 -23.88 11.46
N PRO A 60 14.77 -24.52 12.59
CA PRO A 60 13.39 -24.78 12.97
C PRO A 60 12.54 -23.52 13.23
N GLU A 61 13.18 -22.40 13.61
CA GLU A 61 12.48 -21.15 13.95
C GLU A 61 12.19 -20.30 12.72
N LEU A 62 12.91 -20.48 11.61
CA LEU A 62 12.69 -19.71 10.38
C LEU A 62 11.27 -19.96 9.84
N ALA A 63 10.44 -18.92 9.77
CA ALA A 63 9.15 -19.03 9.13
C ALA A 63 9.33 -19.12 7.60
N ILE A 64 8.84 -20.22 7.03
CA ILE A 64 9.01 -20.56 5.62
C ILE A 64 7.77 -21.23 5.06
N VAL A 65 7.51 -21.00 3.78
CA VAL A 65 6.48 -21.72 3.01
C VAL A 65 6.93 -21.95 1.58
N GLY A 66 6.90 -23.20 1.16
CA GLY A 66 6.95 -23.57 -0.25
C GLY A 66 5.54 -23.57 -0.83
N TRP A 67 5.39 -23.21 -2.09
CA TRP A 67 4.08 -23.13 -2.71
C TRP A 67 4.12 -23.50 -4.19
N ALA A 68 2.97 -24.03 -4.68
CA ALA A 68 2.71 -24.35 -6.07
C ALA A 68 1.27 -23.99 -6.42
N GLU A 69 0.99 -23.61 -7.67
CA GLU A 69 -0.36 -23.34 -8.17
C GLU A 69 -0.77 -24.36 -9.24
N GLU A 70 -1.90 -25.02 -9.03
CA GLU A 70 -2.55 -25.89 -10.01
C GLU A 70 -3.81 -25.19 -10.54
N ALA A 71 -3.82 -24.91 -11.84
CA ALA A 71 -4.95 -24.28 -12.51
C ALA A 71 -5.97 -25.30 -13.04
N LEU A 72 -7.19 -24.83 -13.34
CA LEU A 72 -8.25 -25.61 -14.00
C LEU A 72 -8.70 -26.85 -13.21
N GLN A 73 -8.67 -26.76 -11.91
CA GLN A 73 -9.09 -27.83 -11.01
C GLN A 73 -10.61 -27.81 -10.77
N SER A 74 -11.12 -28.85 -10.12
CA SER A 74 -12.53 -28.92 -9.69
C SER A 74 -12.65 -29.39 -8.24
N ALA A 75 -13.67 -28.88 -7.55
CA ALA A 75 -14.02 -29.31 -6.20
C ALA A 75 -15.51 -29.52 -6.08
N ASN A 76 -15.91 -30.48 -5.24
CA ASN A 76 -17.29 -30.87 -5.05
C ASN A 76 -17.73 -30.64 -3.61
N ASN A 77 -18.99 -30.28 -3.44
CA ASN A 77 -19.67 -30.34 -2.17
C ASN A 77 -20.50 -31.65 -2.14
N PRO A 78 -20.14 -32.66 -1.31
CA PRO A 78 -20.84 -33.96 -1.29
C PRO A 78 -22.26 -33.83 -0.77
N ASP A 79 -22.53 -32.91 0.19
CA ASP A 79 -23.85 -32.78 0.81
C ASP A 79 -24.90 -32.17 -0.14
N LEU A 80 -24.48 -31.21 -0.98
CA LEU A 80 -25.38 -30.46 -1.87
C LEU A 80 -25.30 -30.94 -3.33
N GLY A 81 -24.38 -31.83 -3.66
CA GLY A 81 -24.13 -32.32 -5.01
C GLY A 81 -23.69 -31.20 -5.97
N LYS A 82 -23.10 -30.11 -5.45
CA LYS A 82 -22.63 -28.98 -6.25
C LYS A 82 -21.15 -29.14 -6.58
N THR A 83 -20.79 -28.80 -7.82
CA THR A 83 -19.40 -28.79 -8.31
C THR A 83 -19.02 -27.38 -8.69
N ALA A 84 -17.80 -26.97 -8.34
CA ALA A 84 -17.15 -25.79 -8.87
C ALA A 84 -15.97 -26.26 -9.74
N SER A 85 -15.91 -25.78 -10.98
CA SER A 85 -14.86 -26.05 -11.96
C SER A 85 -14.04 -24.78 -12.24
N ASP A 86 -12.94 -24.97 -12.99
CA ASP A 86 -12.02 -23.90 -13.37
C ASP A 86 -11.45 -23.16 -12.14
N LEU A 87 -11.04 -23.92 -11.14
CA LEU A 87 -10.48 -23.43 -9.90
C LEU A 87 -8.96 -23.43 -9.96
N ASP A 88 -8.36 -22.36 -9.46
CA ASP A 88 -6.92 -22.31 -9.19
C ASP A 88 -6.67 -22.70 -7.73
N VAL A 89 -5.86 -23.74 -7.53
CA VAL A 89 -5.56 -24.31 -6.22
C VAL A 89 -4.12 -23.98 -5.83
N LEU A 90 -3.96 -23.30 -4.71
CA LEU A 90 -2.67 -22.99 -4.10
C LEU A 90 -2.31 -24.09 -3.10
N ILE A 91 -1.33 -24.90 -3.45
CA ILE A 91 -0.79 -25.95 -2.59
C ILE A 91 0.40 -25.38 -1.83
N VAL A 92 0.39 -25.46 -0.51
CA VAL A 92 1.44 -24.90 0.34
C VAL A 92 2.07 -25.95 1.23
N LYS A 93 3.34 -25.80 1.58
CA LYS A 93 4.02 -26.58 2.62
C LYS A 93 4.73 -25.62 3.56
N GLY A 94 4.24 -25.53 4.79
CA GLY A 94 4.79 -24.62 5.80
C GLY A 94 3.83 -23.51 6.24
N SER A 95 4.36 -22.34 6.58
CA SER A 95 3.64 -21.24 7.24
C SER A 95 2.81 -20.42 6.24
N SER A 96 1.55 -20.80 6.02
CA SER A 96 0.65 -20.17 5.03
C SER A 96 0.39 -18.69 5.25
N ASN A 97 0.56 -18.17 6.47
CA ASN A 97 0.42 -16.76 6.84
C ASN A 97 1.44 -15.82 6.17
N LEU A 98 2.54 -16.37 5.59
CA LEU A 98 3.49 -15.60 4.80
C LEU A 98 2.95 -15.23 3.42
N LEU A 99 1.96 -15.97 2.90
CA LEU A 99 1.39 -15.79 1.56
C LEU A 99 0.03 -15.08 1.57
N VAL A 100 -0.82 -15.42 2.54
CA VAL A 100 -2.22 -14.99 2.55
C VAL A 100 -2.58 -14.25 3.83
N LYS A 101 -3.69 -13.53 3.79
CA LYS A 101 -4.17 -12.71 4.91
C LYS A 101 -5.41 -13.32 5.56
N GLY A 102 -5.58 -13.03 6.83
CA GLY A 102 -6.76 -13.40 7.60
C GLY A 102 -6.68 -14.82 8.11
N SER A 103 -7.47 -15.74 7.55
CA SER A 103 -7.40 -17.17 7.92
C SER A 103 -6.12 -17.79 7.38
N ASN A 104 -5.51 -18.66 8.16
CA ASN A 104 -4.32 -19.43 7.77
C ASN A 104 -4.55 -20.92 8.08
N LEU A 105 -3.81 -21.79 7.40
CA LEU A 105 -3.73 -23.21 7.70
C LEU A 105 -2.50 -23.48 8.55
N PHE A 106 -2.65 -24.31 9.58
CA PHE A 106 -1.51 -24.84 10.31
C PHE A 106 -0.71 -25.78 9.41
N THR A 107 0.57 -25.89 9.68
CA THR A 107 1.52 -26.69 8.86
C THR A 107 1.20 -28.18 8.83
N ASP A 108 0.54 -28.68 9.87
CA ASP A 108 0.13 -30.06 10.09
C ASP A 108 -1.36 -30.32 9.77
N ASP A 109 -2.13 -29.28 9.38
CA ASP A 109 -3.55 -29.42 9.04
C ASP A 109 -3.72 -29.93 7.59
N LEU A 110 -3.53 -31.20 7.39
CA LEU A 110 -3.67 -31.85 6.09
C LEU A 110 -5.13 -32.08 5.66
N GLU A 111 -6.07 -31.95 6.57
CA GLU A 111 -7.51 -32.06 6.31
C GLU A 111 -8.20 -30.72 6.13
N GLY A 112 -7.47 -29.63 6.36
CA GLY A 112 -7.98 -28.27 6.24
C GLY A 112 -7.82 -27.68 4.85
N CYS A 113 -8.75 -26.77 4.50
CA CYS A 113 -8.62 -25.91 3.34
C CYS A 113 -9.11 -24.48 3.64
N LEU A 114 -8.61 -23.52 2.88
CA LEU A 114 -9.21 -22.19 2.77
C LEU A 114 -9.84 -22.09 1.38
N ILE A 115 -11.00 -21.44 1.28
CA ILE A 115 -11.65 -21.21 0.00
C ILE A 115 -11.99 -19.71 -0.16
N ASP A 116 -11.97 -19.19 -1.37
CA ASP A 116 -12.39 -17.82 -1.64
C ASP A 116 -13.91 -17.66 -1.53
N SER A 117 -14.38 -16.42 -1.45
CA SER A 117 -15.80 -16.13 -1.28
C SER A 117 -16.64 -16.61 -2.46
N ASP A 118 -16.13 -16.52 -3.68
CA ASP A 118 -16.87 -16.90 -4.89
C ASP A 118 -17.05 -18.43 -4.97
N THR A 119 -16.01 -19.18 -4.66
CA THR A 119 -16.07 -20.65 -4.56
C THR A 119 -17.01 -21.08 -3.43
N SER A 120 -16.97 -20.36 -2.29
CA SER A 120 -17.92 -20.59 -1.20
C SER A 120 -19.38 -20.43 -1.67
N TYR A 121 -19.68 -19.39 -2.43
CA TYR A 121 -21.02 -19.20 -3.00
C TYR A 121 -21.38 -20.28 -4.03
N LYS A 122 -20.46 -20.68 -4.89
CA LYS A 122 -20.68 -21.75 -5.89
C LYS A 122 -21.01 -23.08 -5.22
N LEU A 123 -20.26 -23.48 -4.19
CA LEU A 123 -20.40 -24.76 -3.53
C LEU A 123 -21.49 -24.80 -2.46
N PHE A 124 -21.68 -23.71 -1.70
CA PHE A 124 -22.56 -23.69 -0.53
C PHE A 124 -23.73 -22.72 -0.65
N GLY A 125 -23.72 -21.79 -1.62
CA GLY A 125 -24.70 -20.71 -1.73
C GLY A 125 -24.58 -19.63 -0.66
N SER A 126 -23.51 -19.62 0.11
CA SER A 126 -23.26 -18.71 1.23
C SER A 126 -21.76 -18.50 1.44
N SER A 127 -21.37 -17.37 2.00
CA SER A 127 -20.01 -17.13 2.48
C SER A 127 -19.73 -17.75 3.86
N ASN A 128 -20.76 -18.23 4.56
CA ASN A 128 -20.60 -18.92 5.84
C ASN A 128 -20.43 -20.44 5.62
N CYS A 129 -19.22 -20.86 5.28
CA CYS A 129 -18.88 -22.23 4.92
C CYS A 129 -17.86 -22.88 5.89
N VAL A 130 -17.39 -22.16 6.91
CA VAL A 130 -16.42 -22.68 7.88
C VAL A 130 -16.97 -23.91 8.59
N GLY A 131 -16.16 -24.96 8.66
CA GLY A 131 -16.53 -26.26 9.24
C GLY A 131 -17.28 -27.21 8.27
N ARG A 132 -17.58 -26.77 7.03
CA ARG A 132 -18.18 -27.62 6.01
C ARG A 132 -17.14 -28.37 5.21
N GLU A 133 -17.54 -29.46 4.57
CA GLU A 133 -16.66 -30.33 3.81
C GLU A 133 -16.73 -30.03 2.31
N ILE A 134 -15.59 -30.17 1.65
CA ILE A 134 -15.43 -30.22 0.20
C ILE A 134 -14.60 -31.45 -0.18
N VAL A 135 -14.76 -31.95 -1.38
CA VAL A 135 -13.92 -32.98 -1.94
C VAL A 135 -13.09 -32.41 -3.08
N TYR A 136 -11.77 -32.57 -2.96
CA TYR A 136 -10.79 -32.21 -3.95
C TYR A 136 -9.77 -33.34 -4.14
N ASN A 137 -9.55 -33.79 -5.37
CA ASN A 137 -8.64 -34.92 -5.69
C ASN A 137 -8.84 -36.14 -4.76
N ASP A 138 -10.09 -36.59 -4.62
CA ASP A 138 -10.53 -37.72 -3.77
C ASP A 138 -10.22 -37.53 -2.27
N ARG A 139 -9.82 -36.32 -1.85
CA ARG A 139 -9.61 -35.98 -0.44
C ARG A 139 -10.80 -35.17 0.07
N THR A 140 -11.32 -35.57 1.22
CA THR A 140 -12.30 -34.76 1.95
C THR A 140 -11.56 -33.70 2.78
N LEU A 141 -11.88 -32.42 2.57
CA LEU A 141 -11.24 -31.29 3.21
C LEU A 141 -12.28 -30.47 3.98
N ILE A 142 -11.92 -30.01 5.17
CA ILE A 142 -12.76 -29.16 6.01
C ILE A 142 -12.38 -27.70 5.79
N VAL A 143 -13.36 -26.87 5.45
CA VAL A 143 -13.13 -25.42 5.28
C VAL A 143 -12.81 -24.78 6.62
N ARG A 144 -11.59 -24.27 6.79
CA ARG A 144 -11.11 -23.58 7.99
C ARG A 144 -11.36 -22.08 7.97
N GLY A 145 -11.54 -21.50 6.78
CA GLY A 145 -11.76 -20.06 6.65
C GLY A 145 -11.86 -19.59 5.21
N ILE A 146 -11.96 -18.27 5.06
CA ILE A 146 -12.01 -17.60 3.76
C ILE A 146 -10.61 -17.17 3.34
N LEU A 147 -10.20 -17.61 2.15
CA LEU A 147 -8.95 -17.22 1.50
C LEU A 147 -8.99 -15.76 1.08
N LYS A 148 -8.00 -14.98 1.49
CA LYS A 148 -7.81 -13.57 1.11
C LYS A 148 -6.35 -13.31 0.79
N GLY A 149 -6.12 -12.35 -0.13
CA GLY A 149 -4.74 -11.97 -0.49
C GLY A 149 -4.15 -12.76 -1.65
N SER A 150 -4.93 -13.63 -2.27
CA SER A 150 -4.59 -14.36 -3.49
C SER A 150 -5.78 -14.39 -4.45
N LYS A 151 -5.53 -14.71 -5.72
CA LYS A 151 -6.55 -15.05 -6.73
C LYS A 151 -6.83 -16.54 -6.80
N ALA A 152 -6.06 -17.35 -6.09
CA ALA A 152 -6.39 -18.76 -5.94
C ALA A 152 -7.77 -18.94 -5.29
N ASN A 153 -8.48 -19.96 -5.71
CA ASN A 153 -9.82 -20.26 -5.23
C ASN A 153 -9.80 -21.15 -3.98
N ILE A 154 -8.83 -22.06 -3.91
CA ILE A 154 -8.64 -22.99 -2.80
C ILE A 154 -7.18 -22.92 -2.38
N MET A 155 -6.91 -23.05 -1.07
CA MET A 155 -5.57 -23.27 -0.53
C MET A 155 -5.61 -24.52 0.35
N ILE A 156 -4.60 -25.40 0.19
CA ILE A 156 -4.44 -26.63 0.96
C ILE A 156 -2.98 -26.84 1.37
N GLN A 157 -2.75 -27.64 2.41
CA GLN A 157 -1.41 -28.14 2.74
C GLN A 157 -1.06 -29.37 1.87
N ALA A 158 0.17 -29.40 1.36
CA ALA A 158 0.72 -30.57 0.68
C ALA A 158 0.78 -31.76 1.63
N SER A 159 0.51 -32.97 1.11
CA SER A 159 0.64 -34.19 1.91
C SER A 159 2.10 -34.42 2.36
N GLU A 160 2.31 -35.16 3.45
CA GLU A 160 3.66 -35.41 4.00
C GLU A 160 4.56 -36.14 3.02
N ASP A 161 3.99 -37.11 2.30
CA ASP A 161 4.72 -37.96 1.35
C ASP A 161 4.74 -37.44 -0.09
N SER A 162 4.22 -36.19 -0.33
CA SER A 162 4.21 -35.64 -1.66
C SER A 162 5.57 -35.07 -2.05
N SER A 163 6.11 -35.52 -3.16
CA SER A 163 7.22 -34.85 -3.86
C SER A 163 6.70 -33.71 -4.75
N GLN A 164 5.75 -32.92 -4.25
CA GLN A 164 5.16 -31.82 -5.01
C GLN A 164 6.25 -30.86 -5.47
N VAL A 165 6.30 -30.62 -6.78
CA VAL A 165 7.16 -29.58 -7.37
C VAL A 165 6.64 -28.22 -6.93
N LEU A 166 7.56 -27.33 -6.54
CA LEU A 166 7.25 -26.00 -6.07
C LEU A 166 7.45 -24.97 -7.18
N ASP A 167 6.51 -24.04 -7.32
CA ASP A 167 6.64 -22.84 -8.14
C ASP A 167 7.41 -21.71 -7.42
N GLY A 168 7.53 -21.81 -6.10
CA GLY A 168 8.30 -20.84 -5.33
C GLY A 168 8.40 -21.11 -3.85
N LEU A 169 9.18 -20.27 -3.23
CA LEU A 169 9.51 -20.29 -1.81
C LEU A 169 9.37 -18.89 -1.23
N THR A 170 8.74 -18.78 -0.09
CA THR A 170 8.62 -17.53 0.66
C THR A 170 9.17 -17.72 2.07
N ILE A 171 10.06 -16.83 2.50
CA ILE A 171 10.65 -16.84 3.84
C ILE A 171 10.38 -15.52 4.56
N ASP A 172 10.39 -15.55 5.89
CA ASP A 172 10.42 -14.31 6.67
C ASP A 172 11.81 -13.66 6.56
N GLY A 173 11.86 -12.47 5.99
CA GLY A 173 13.08 -11.69 5.76
C GLY A 173 13.33 -10.63 6.83
N THR A 174 12.61 -10.61 7.96
CA THR A 174 12.63 -9.52 8.95
C THR A 174 14.03 -9.26 9.51
N ASP A 175 14.80 -10.32 9.79
CA ASP A 175 16.14 -10.25 10.38
C ASP A 175 17.25 -10.68 9.41
N LEU A 176 16.92 -10.84 8.12
CA LEU A 176 17.89 -11.25 7.11
C LEU A 176 18.62 -10.06 6.50
N THR A 177 19.96 -10.09 6.62
CA THR A 177 20.86 -9.19 5.88
C THR A 177 21.18 -9.79 4.50
N LEU A 178 21.69 -8.98 3.57
CA LEU A 178 22.11 -9.49 2.25
C LEU A 178 23.07 -10.68 2.35
N ASN A 179 24.07 -10.61 3.24
CA ASN A 179 25.02 -11.71 3.43
C ASN A 179 24.32 -13.00 3.88
N LYS A 180 23.37 -12.90 4.83
CA LYS A 180 22.61 -14.06 5.28
C LYS A 180 21.71 -14.63 4.18
N ILE A 181 21.18 -13.78 3.29
CA ILE A 181 20.38 -14.22 2.13
C ILE A 181 21.27 -15.01 1.16
N GLU A 182 22.47 -14.51 0.86
CA GLU A 182 23.40 -15.24 -0.02
C GLU A 182 23.92 -16.53 0.63
N GLU A 183 24.21 -16.54 1.93
CA GLU A 183 24.53 -17.77 2.69
C GLU A 183 23.39 -18.78 2.63
N PHE A 184 22.14 -18.33 2.83
CA PHE A 184 20.95 -19.17 2.71
C PHE A 184 20.83 -19.79 1.31
N LYS A 185 20.98 -18.97 0.26
CA LYS A 185 20.95 -19.43 -1.12
C LYS A 185 22.03 -20.49 -1.39
N MET A 186 23.25 -20.25 -0.97
CA MET A 186 24.36 -21.20 -1.14
C MET A 186 24.11 -22.50 -0.38
N MET A 187 23.62 -22.43 0.86
CA MET A 187 23.38 -23.60 1.70
C MET A 187 22.33 -24.55 1.09
N PHE A 188 21.28 -24.00 0.49
CA PHE A 188 20.18 -24.79 -0.05
C PHE A 188 20.17 -24.89 -1.59
N GLY A 189 21.23 -24.39 -2.25
CA GLY A 189 21.39 -24.48 -3.71
C GLY A 189 20.36 -23.66 -4.48
N ILE A 190 19.85 -22.55 -3.90
CA ILE A 190 18.86 -21.68 -4.53
C ILE A 190 19.60 -20.66 -5.41
N ASN A 191 19.37 -20.73 -6.72
CA ASN A 191 20.02 -19.82 -7.68
C ASN A 191 19.16 -18.60 -8.01
N GLU A 192 17.89 -18.66 -7.73
CA GLU A 192 16.89 -17.65 -8.08
C GLU A 192 17.12 -16.35 -7.29
N MET A 193 16.65 -15.25 -7.89
CA MET A 193 16.75 -13.93 -7.28
C MET A 193 15.75 -13.78 -6.13
N ALA A 194 16.22 -13.30 -4.98
CA ALA A 194 15.37 -12.96 -3.85
C ALA A 194 14.60 -11.65 -4.13
N ILE A 195 13.27 -11.73 -4.19
CA ILE A 195 12.38 -10.58 -4.43
C ILE A 195 11.64 -10.24 -3.15
N SER A 196 11.65 -8.95 -2.78
CA SER A 196 10.89 -8.46 -1.63
C SER A 196 9.38 -8.65 -1.85
N GLY A 197 8.72 -9.40 -0.98
CA GLY A 197 7.29 -9.68 -1.07
C GLY A 197 6.40 -8.46 -0.88
N ASN A 198 6.94 -7.36 -0.33
CA ASN A 198 6.19 -6.13 -0.12
C ASN A 198 6.40 -5.06 -1.22
N ILE A 199 7.04 -5.41 -2.35
CA ILE A 199 7.34 -4.44 -3.43
C ILE A 199 6.08 -3.76 -3.97
N TYR A 200 5.01 -4.52 -4.20
CA TYR A 200 3.74 -3.98 -4.69
C TYR A 200 3.07 -3.07 -3.65
N TYR A 201 3.16 -3.44 -2.37
CA TYR A 201 2.64 -2.62 -1.26
C TYR A 201 3.37 -1.28 -1.16
N MET A 202 4.70 -1.29 -1.22
CA MET A 202 5.51 -0.06 -1.15
C MET A 202 5.20 0.86 -2.31
N LEU A 203 5.07 0.33 -3.54
CA LEU A 203 4.70 1.10 -4.73
C LEU A 203 3.29 1.71 -4.58
N ALA A 204 2.29 0.92 -4.19
CA ALA A 204 0.92 1.39 -4.03
C ALA A 204 0.82 2.46 -2.93
N LYS A 205 1.50 2.25 -1.80
CA LYS A 205 1.53 3.21 -0.69
C LYS A 205 2.20 4.52 -1.11
N PHE A 206 3.34 4.46 -1.83
CA PHE A 206 4.00 5.63 -2.36
C PHE A 206 3.07 6.42 -3.30
N ILE A 207 2.39 5.73 -4.23
CA ILE A 207 1.46 6.36 -5.18
C ILE A 207 0.27 6.98 -4.45
N ALA A 208 -0.31 6.31 -3.47
CA ALA A 208 -1.41 6.85 -2.66
C ALA A 208 -0.98 8.08 -1.82
N LEU A 209 0.31 8.21 -1.51
CA LEU A 209 0.89 9.35 -0.79
C LEU A 209 1.28 10.52 -1.70
N ILE A 210 1.20 10.40 -3.03
CA ILE A 210 1.55 11.49 -3.94
C ILE A 210 0.69 12.73 -3.68
N PHE A 211 -0.62 12.57 -3.40
CA PHE A 211 -1.48 13.71 -3.07
C PHE A 211 -1.01 14.48 -1.82
N PRO A 212 -0.79 13.86 -0.64
CA PRO A 212 -0.21 14.54 0.51
C PRO A 212 1.15 15.19 0.24
N ILE A 213 2.00 14.51 -0.54
CA ILE A 213 3.33 15.03 -0.93
C ILE A 213 3.18 16.31 -1.77
N ILE A 214 2.29 16.33 -2.76
CA ILE A 214 2.01 17.50 -3.58
C ILE A 214 1.44 18.63 -2.72
N ALA A 215 0.51 18.32 -1.81
CA ALA A 215 -0.07 19.31 -0.91
C ALA A 215 1.00 19.96 -0.02
N LEU A 216 1.89 19.15 0.56
CA LEU A 216 3.04 19.65 1.33
C LEU A 216 3.98 20.50 0.46
N ALA A 217 4.36 20.00 -0.72
CA ALA A 217 5.27 20.72 -1.63
C ALA A 217 4.73 22.09 -2.01
N LEU A 218 3.42 22.20 -2.30
CA LEU A 218 2.77 23.48 -2.59
C LEU A 218 2.84 24.47 -1.42
N ILE A 219 2.62 23.98 -0.19
CA ILE A 219 2.78 24.80 1.02
C ILE A 219 4.23 25.26 1.16
N LEU A 220 5.20 24.35 1.03
CA LEU A 220 6.61 24.68 1.16
C LEU A 220 7.07 25.70 0.11
N ILE A 221 6.67 25.55 -1.15
CA ILE A 221 6.99 26.51 -2.23
C ILE A 221 6.43 27.90 -1.88
N LYS A 222 5.18 27.97 -1.42
CA LYS A 222 4.56 29.23 -1.02
C LYS A 222 5.25 29.86 0.20
N VAL A 223 5.60 29.06 1.20
CA VAL A 223 6.34 29.54 2.39
C VAL A 223 7.72 30.05 2.00
N ILE A 224 8.47 29.30 1.19
CA ILE A 224 9.80 29.70 0.72
C ILE A 224 9.72 31.01 -0.08
N THR A 225 8.77 31.15 -0.99
CA THR A 225 8.59 32.38 -1.75
C THR A 225 8.23 33.57 -0.85
N SER A 226 7.39 33.36 0.16
CA SER A 226 7.04 34.38 1.15
C SER A 226 8.22 34.73 2.06
N LEU A 227 9.05 33.78 2.41
CA LEU A 227 10.28 33.99 3.19
C LEU A 227 11.26 34.90 2.45
N PHE A 228 11.50 34.69 1.15
CA PHE A 228 12.34 35.54 0.34
C PHE A 228 11.79 36.99 0.22
N LYS A 229 10.46 37.14 0.10
CA LYS A 229 9.80 38.44 0.07
C LYS A 229 9.91 39.18 1.42
N SER A 230 9.92 38.46 2.52
CA SER A 230 9.90 39.00 3.88
C SER A 230 11.31 39.13 4.51
N ARG A 231 12.39 38.98 3.74
CA ARG A 231 13.77 38.91 4.26
C ARG A 231 14.17 40.12 5.14
N ASN A 232 13.55 41.27 4.95
CA ASN A 232 13.81 42.48 5.73
C ASN A 232 13.01 42.56 7.03
N LYS A 233 12.16 41.57 7.33
CA LYS A 233 11.30 41.53 8.52
C LYS A 233 11.61 40.25 9.34
N PRO A 234 12.55 40.35 10.31
CA PRO A 234 13.09 39.16 11.00
C PRO A 234 12.01 38.33 11.71
N VAL A 235 10.97 38.95 12.27
CA VAL A 235 9.87 38.26 12.95
C VAL A 235 9.11 37.36 11.95
N LEU A 236 8.82 37.81 10.74
CA LEU A 236 8.14 37.05 9.71
C LEU A 236 9.04 35.91 9.18
N VAL A 237 10.32 36.15 9.04
CA VAL A 237 11.29 35.10 8.65
C VAL A 237 11.28 33.95 9.65
N ILE A 238 11.36 34.26 10.95
CA ILE A 238 11.29 33.25 12.02
C ILE A 238 9.96 32.51 11.93
N LEU A 239 8.84 33.20 11.77
CA LEU A 239 7.52 32.59 11.65
C LEU A 239 7.42 31.61 10.47
N TYR A 240 7.92 31.98 9.30
CA TYR A 240 7.93 31.09 8.12
C TYR A 240 8.86 29.89 8.28
N ILE A 241 10.00 30.05 8.97
CA ILE A 241 10.89 28.94 9.30
C ILE A 241 10.17 27.97 10.24
N LEU A 242 9.53 28.46 11.29
CA LEU A 242 8.75 27.63 12.22
C LEU A 242 7.60 26.91 11.49
N MET A 243 6.91 27.58 10.58
CA MET A 243 5.85 26.99 9.77
C MET A 243 6.39 25.87 8.87
N THR A 244 7.57 26.05 8.27
CA THR A 244 8.23 25.00 7.48
C THR A 244 8.51 23.77 8.33
N ILE A 245 9.16 23.94 9.48
CA ILE A 245 9.48 22.84 10.39
C ILE A 245 8.22 22.14 10.86
N ALA A 246 7.20 22.90 11.27
CA ALA A 246 5.93 22.36 11.74
C ALA A 246 5.20 21.58 10.66
N SER A 247 5.12 22.09 9.42
CA SER A 247 4.44 21.40 8.32
C SER A 247 5.10 20.07 7.94
N VAL A 248 6.43 20.03 7.92
CA VAL A 248 7.21 18.81 7.66
C VAL A 248 7.03 17.81 8.81
N PHE A 249 7.15 18.26 10.06
CA PHE A 249 6.96 17.40 11.23
C PHE A 249 5.56 16.79 11.29
N ILE A 250 4.52 17.61 11.11
CA ILE A 250 3.13 17.16 11.10
C ILE A 250 2.88 16.17 9.96
N PHE A 251 3.44 16.42 8.77
CA PHE A 251 3.33 15.52 7.63
C PHE A 251 3.89 14.13 7.96
N PHE A 252 5.12 14.01 8.46
CA PHE A 252 5.70 12.71 8.83
C PHE A 252 4.92 12.01 9.93
N LYS A 253 4.43 12.76 10.92
CA LYS A 253 3.63 12.19 12.01
C LYS A 253 2.28 11.65 11.54
N ILE A 254 1.60 12.36 10.62
CA ILE A 254 0.28 11.95 10.11
C ILE A 254 0.42 10.79 9.12
N THR A 255 1.39 10.86 8.21
CA THR A 255 1.59 9.82 7.18
C THR A 255 2.24 8.56 7.71
N ASN A 256 2.84 8.63 8.90
CA ASN A 256 3.59 7.53 9.51
C ASN A 256 4.66 6.93 8.57
N ILE A 257 5.24 7.79 7.71
CA ILE A 257 6.32 7.38 6.82
C ILE A 257 7.58 7.21 7.67
N LYS A 258 8.09 5.98 7.73
CA LYS A 258 9.41 5.68 8.31
C LYS A 258 10.42 5.72 7.17
N ILE A 259 11.31 6.71 7.20
CA ILE A 259 12.45 6.74 6.28
C ILE A 259 13.53 5.86 6.91
N SER A 260 13.69 4.65 6.40
CA SER A 260 14.84 3.79 6.70
C SER A 260 15.66 3.66 5.43
N ILE A 261 16.91 4.08 5.48
CA ILE A 261 17.86 3.82 4.39
C ILE A 261 18.44 2.44 4.70
N PRO A 262 18.25 1.45 3.80
CA PRO A 262 18.87 0.15 3.97
C PRO A 262 20.41 0.29 4.12
N LEU A 263 21.02 -0.48 5.01
CA LEU A 263 22.45 -0.38 5.27
C LEU A 263 23.30 -0.71 4.03
N ASP A 264 22.78 -1.54 3.16
CA ASP A 264 23.36 -1.90 1.87
C ASP A 264 23.37 -0.75 0.85
N MET A 265 22.53 0.28 1.05
CA MET A 265 22.56 1.51 0.25
C MET A 265 23.60 2.53 0.74
N ILE A 266 24.31 2.26 1.82
CA ILE A 266 25.32 3.15 2.37
C ILE A 266 26.70 2.66 1.93
N PRO A 267 27.40 3.37 1.02
CA PRO A 267 28.74 2.96 0.59
C PRO A 267 29.73 3.16 1.72
N ASN A 268 30.74 2.28 1.81
CA ASN A 268 31.86 2.43 2.75
C ASN A 268 32.64 3.73 2.52
N LYS A 269 32.64 4.22 1.28
CA LYS A 269 33.22 5.53 0.88
C LYS A 269 32.24 6.23 -0.06
N TRP A 270 31.86 7.45 0.26
CA TRP A 270 30.95 8.27 -0.54
C TRP A 270 31.49 8.63 -1.93
N SER A 271 32.79 8.55 -2.13
CA SER A 271 33.45 8.75 -3.41
C SER A 271 33.52 7.50 -4.30
N ASP A 272 32.92 6.40 -3.88
CA ASP A 272 32.86 5.16 -4.67
C ASP A 272 31.70 5.24 -5.68
N PHE A 273 31.99 5.80 -6.84
CA PHE A 273 31.00 5.92 -7.94
C PHE A 273 30.65 4.56 -8.56
N ASP A 274 31.55 3.58 -8.49
CA ASP A 274 31.30 2.22 -8.98
C ASP A 274 30.24 1.52 -8.13
N PHE A 275 30.21 1.77 -6.82
CA PHE A 275 29.20 1.29 -5.92
C PHE A 275 27.79 1.71 -6.38
N TRP A 276 27.61 3.01 -6.66
CA TRP A 276 26.31 3.54 -7.12
C TRP A 276 25.89 2.97 -8.47
N SER A 277 26.84 2.79 -9.39
CA SER A 277 26.59 2.21 -10.70
C SER A 277 26.16 0.75 -10.59
N LYS A 278 26.86 -0.05 -9.78
CA LYS A 278 26.50 -1.46 -9.52
C LYS A 278 25.13 -1.59 -8.90
N MET A 279 24.87 -0.83 -7.83
CA MET A 279 23.57 -0.79 -7.17
C MET A 279 22.45 -0.44 -8.15
N GLY A 280 22.65 0.59 -8.99
CA GLY A 280 21.65 0.96 -10.01
C GLY A 280 21.36 -0.16 -11.01
N LYS A 281 22.39 -0.96 -11.40
CA LYS A 281 22.20 -2.14 -12.26
C LYS A 281 21.44 -3.25 -11.53
N GLU A 282 21.79 -3.58 -10.30
CA GLU A 282 21.09 -4.60 -9.50
C GLU A 282 19.60 -4.27 -9.30
N TYR A 283 19.28 -3.01 -8.98
CA TYR A 283 17.87 -2.59 -8.85
C TYR A 283 17.13 -2.65 -10.18
N LYS A 284 17.80 -2.29 -11.28
CA LYS A 284 17.23 -2.40 -12.62
C LYS A 284 16.94 -3.87 -12.96
N GLU A 285 17.90 -4.77 -12.74
CA GLU A 285 17.74 -6.21 -12.98
C GLU A 285 16.61 -6.80 -12.13
N LYS A 286 16.52 -6.45 -10.83
CA LYS A 286 15.40 -6.85 -9.96
C LYS A 286 14.06 -6.34 -10.48
N PHE A 287 14.02 -5.11 -10.95
CA PHE A 287 12.80 -4.53 -11.51
C PHE A 287 12.38 -5.21 -12.82
N GLU A 288 13.33 -5.45 -13.74
CA GLU A 288 13.09 -6.19 -14.98
C GLU A 288 12.63 -7.63 -14.69
N TYR A 289 13.27 -8.30 -13.74
CA TYR A 289 12.82 -9.64 -13.31
C TYR A 289 11.38 -9.62 -12.80
N VAL A 290 11.03 -8.68 -11.91
CA VAL A 290 9.65 -8.54 -11.42
C VAL A 290 8.66 -8.23 -12.54
N LEU A 291 9.06 -7.52 -13.60
CA LEU A 291 8.17 -7.26 -14.74
C LEU A 291 7.89 -8.51 -15.57
N TYR A 292 8.90 -9.33 -15.83
CA TYR A 292 8.85 -10.43 -16.80
C TYR A 292 8.59 -11.81 -16.18
N MET A 293 8.83 -12.00 -14.88
CA MET A 293 8.57 -13.29 -14.22
C MET A 293 7.10 -13.72 -14.38
N LYS A 294 6.86 -15.04 -14.38
CA LYS A 294 5.50 -15.60 -14.31
C LYS A 294 4.79 -15.07 -13.05
N LYS A 295 3.54 -14.64 -13.20
CA LYS A 295 2.72 -14.13 -12.10
C LYS A 295 1.79 -15.22 -11.60
N TYR A 296 1.75 -15.37 -10.29
CA TYR A 296 0.89 -16.31 -9.59
C TYR A 296 -0.27 -15.58 -8.90
N GLY A 297 -1.22 -16.30 -8.34
CA GLY A 297 -2.45 -15.72 -7.79
C GLY A 297 -2.23 -14.65 -6.74
N VAL A 298 -1.18 -14.74 -5.93
CA VAL A 298 -0.78 -13.69 -4.97
C VAL A 298 -0.29 -12.44 -5.69
N ASP A 299 0.56 -12.61 -6.73
CA ASP A 299 1.06 -11.47 -7.51
C ASP A 299 -0.06 -10.78 -8.27
N ILE A 300 -0.94 -11.56 -8.93
CA ILE A 300 -2.08 -11.04 -9.70
C ILE A 300 -3.01 -10.23 -8.78
N TYR A 301 -3.28 -10.73 -7.58
CA TYR A 301 -4.06 -10.01 -6.57
C TYR A 301 -3.40 -8.68 -6.20
N ASN A 302 -2.10 -8.69 -5.94
CA ASN A 302 -1.34 -7.50 -5.56
C ASN A 302 -1.27 -6.47 -6.70
N ILE A 303 -1.04 -6.92 -7.94
CA ILE A 303 -1.01 -6.06 -9.14
C ILE A 303 -2.39 -5.43 -9.38
N GLU A 304 -3.47 -6.19 -9.26
CA GLU A 304 -4.82 -5.65 -9.43
C GLU A 304 -5.14 -4.54 -8.42
N ASN A 305 -4.79 -4.74 -7.15
CA ASN A 305 -4.96 -3.73 -6.11
C ASN A 305 -4.04 -2.51 -6.35
N LEU A 306 -2.79 -2.74 -6.81
CA LEU A 306 -1.87 -1.67 -7.18
C LEU A 306 -2.47 -0.82 -8.31
N LEU A 307 -2.96 -1.42 -9.39
CA LEU A 307 -3.57 -0.70 -10.52
C LEU A 307 -4.80 0.10 -10.08
N LYS A 308 -5.64 -0.46 -9.22
CA LYS A 308 -6.79 0.27 -8.63
C LYS A 308 -6.32 1.44 -7.78
N SER A 309 -5.29 1.27 -6.94
CA SER A 309 -4.70 2.35 -6.16
C SER A 309 -4.15 3.47 -7.05
N VAL A 310 -3.42 3.13 -8.12
CA VAL A 310 -2.93 4.08 -9.13
C VAL A 310 -4.07 4.88 -9.75
N LEU A 311 -5.10 4.20 -10.22
CA LEU A 311 -6.26 4.83 -10.87
C LEU A 311 -6.92 5.87 -9.96
N TYR A 312 -7.23 5.48 -8.71
CA TYR A 312 -7.84 6.39 -7.74
C TYR A 312 -6.90 7.51 -7.29
N SER A 313 -5.59 7.28 -7.24
CA SER A 313 -4.60 8.34 -6.97
C SER A 313 -4.56 9.38 -8.10
N VAL A 314 -4.59 8.95 -9.35
CA VAL A 314 -4.64 9.86 -10.50
C VAL A 314 -5.90 10.72 -10.46
N PHE A 315 -7.08 10.12 -10.21
CA PHE A 315 -8.31 10.90 -10.01
C PHE A 315 -8.20 11.88 -8.85
N THR A 316 -7.59 11.48 -7.73
CA THR A 316 -7.37 12.36 -6.58
C THR A 316 -6.54 13.58 -6.96
N ILE A 317 -5.44 13.40 -7.70
CA ILE A 317 -4.58 14.51 -8.14
C ILE A 317 -5.34 15.45 -9.08
N ILE A 318 -6.08 14.92 -10.05
CA ILE A 318 -6.89 15.72 -10.98
C ILE A 318 -7.93 16.55 -10.19
N LEU A 319 -8.66 15.90 -9.28
CA LEU A 319 -9.65 16.56 -8.43
C LEU A 319 -9.01 17.61 -7.53
N PHE A 320 -7.81 17.35 -7.00
CA PHE A 320 -7.06 18.33 -6.20
C PHE A 320 -6.71 19.57 -7.02
N VAL A 321 -6.20 19.41 -8.23
CA VAL A 321 -5.90 20.54 -9.14
C VAL A 321 -7.17 21.33 -9.46
N ILE A 322 -8.30 20.68 -9.68
CA ILE A 322 -9.61 21.34 -9.89
C ILE A 322 -10.03 22.12 -8.63
N ASN A 323 -9.88 21.50 -7.44
CA ASN A 323 -10.19 22.14 -6.16
C ASN A 323 -9.34 23.41 -5.95
N LEU A 324 -8.04 23.39 -6.29
CA LEU A 324 -7.15 24.55 -6.19
C LEU A 324 -7.65 25.76 -7.02
N ARG A 325 -8.29 25.50 -8.15
CA ARG A 325 -8.84 26.55 -9.03
C ARG A 325 -10.19 27.09 -8.57
N ILE A 326 -11.04 26.23 -7.99
CA ILE A 326 -12.43 26.55 -7.66
C ILE A 326 -12.58 27.04 -6.21
N ILE A 327 -11.82 26.45 -5.28
CA ILE A 327 -11.91 26.75 -3.85
C ILE A 327 -10.88 27.84 -3.52
N LYS A 328 -11.33 29.08 -3.56
CA LYS A 328 -10.53 30.23 -3.13
C LYS A 328 -10.88 30.56 -1.69
N ILE A 329 -9.86 30.69 -0.84
CA ILE A 329 -10.00 31.07 0.56
C ILE A 329 -9.39 32.45 0.73
N ASP A 330 -10.26 33.45 0.89
CA ASP A 330 -9.85 34.86 0.96
C ASP A 330 -10.11 35.47 2.34
N ASP A 331 -10.97 34.83 3.15
CA ASP A 331 -11.36 35.26 4.50
C ASP A 331 -11.50 34.08 5.47
N ILE A 332 -11.48 34.39 6.77
CA ILE A 332 -11.53 33.38 7.83
C ILE A 332 -12.87 32.62 7.86
N LYS A 333 -13.98 33.29 7.49
CA LYS A 333 -15.30 32.63 7.42
C LYS A 333 -15.32 31.54 6.36
N THR A 334 -14.78 31.83 5.18
CA THR A 334 -14.63 30.87 4.08
C THR A 334 -13.71 29.71 4.46
N LEU A 335 -12.62 29.99 5.22
CA LEU A 335 -11.75 28.95 5.76
C LEU A 335 -12.50 28.00 6.70
N ILE A 336 -13.22 28.55 7.69
CA ILE A 336 -13.95 27.76 8.68
C ILE A 336 -15.01 26.89 8.00
N ILE A 337 -15.77 27.46 7.04
CA ILE A 337 -16.79 26.72 6.30
C ILE A 337 -16.19 25.57 5.50
N ASN A 338 -15.12 25.85 4.71
CA ASN A 338 -14.52 24.80 3.88
C ASN A 338 -13.84 23.70 4.72
N ASN A 339 -13.22 24.05 5.87
CA ASN A 339 -12.68 23.06 6.79
C ASN A 339 -13.78 22.22 7.44
N GLY A 340 -14.88 22.85 7.90
CA GLY A 340 -16.03 22.14 8.44
C GLY A 340 -16.63 21.15 7.42
N VAL A 341 -16.84 21.61 6.17
CA VAL A 341 -17.28 20.75 5.06
C VAL A 341 -16.30 19.62 4.81
N SER A 342 -15.02 19.89 4.77
CA SER A 342 -13.97 18.88 4.53
C SER A 342 -13.96 17.78 5.61
N ILE A 343 -14.08 18.16 6.89
CA ILE A 343 -14.13 17.22 8.01
C ILE A 343 -15.40 16.37 7.93
N LEU A 344 -16.56 16.99 7.64
CA LEU A 344 -17.82 16.26 7.48
C LEU A 344 -17.76 15.28 6.29
N CYS A 345 -17.23 15.73 5.15
CA CYS A 345 -16.99 14.88 3.98
C CYS A 345 -16.06 13.71 4.30
N SER A 346 -15.00 13.95 5.07
CA SER A 346 -14.07 12.89 5.51
C SER A 346 -14.77 11.84 6.36
N PHE A 347 -15.60 12.27 7.30
CA PHE A 347 -16.36 11.35 8.15
C PHE A 347 -17.29 10.45 7.32
N VAL A 348 -18.08 11.05 6.42
CA VAL A 348 -18.99 10.29 5.54
C VAL A 348 -18.21 9.36 4.61
N ALA A 349 -17.09 9.82 4.04
CA ALA A 349 -16.24 9.03 3.17
C ALA A 349 -15.67 7.80 3.88
N ILE A 350 -15.17 7.95 5.10
CA ILE A 350 -14.62 6.84 5.91
C ILE A 350 -15.70 5.80 6.18
N LEU A 351 -16.91 6.23 6.59
CA LEU A 351 -18.03 5.31 6.82
C LEU A 351 -18.41 4.55 5.54
N MET A 352 -18.45 5.22 4.40
CA MET A 352 -18.76 4.59 3.11
C MET A 352 -17.69 3.60 2.67
N ILE A 353 -16.40 3.96 2.84
CA ILE A 353 -15.27 3.09 2.50
C ILE A 353 -15.28 1.84 3.38
N TRP A 354 -15.49 2.01 4.68
CA TRP A 354 -15.56 0.88 5.60
C TRP A 354 -16.74 -0.04 5.28
N ASN A 355 -17.94 0.51 5.12
CA ASN A 355 -19.16 -0.29 4.89
C ASN A 355 -19.15 -1.00 3.52
N LYS A 356 -18.70 -0.32 2.45
CA LYS A 356 -18.76 -0.85 1.08
C LYS A 356 -17.57 -1.74 0.71
N TYR A 357 -16.36 -1.38 1.15
CA TYR A 357 -15.13 -2.02 0.72
C TYR A 357 -14.45 -2.82 1.84
N ASN A 358 -14.88 -2.63 3.08
CA ASN A 358 -14.24 -3.21 4.28
C ASN A 358 -12.73 -2.93 4.34
N PHE A 359 -12.33 -1.74 3.89
CA PHE A 359 -10.94 -1.31 3.90
C PHE A 359 -10.54 -0.73 5.25
N ASP A 360 -9.38 -1.16 5.74
CA ASP A 360 -8.70 -0.48 6.84
C ASP A 360 -7.90 0.72 6.27
N VAL A 361 -8.32 1.93 6.61
CA VAL A 361 -7.69 3.17 6.13
C VAL A 361 -7.20 4.01 7.29
N ASN A 362 -6.10 4.73 7.08
CA ASN A 362 -5.58 5.65 8.08
C ASN A 362 -6.53 6.87 8.23
N ILE A 363 -7.40 6.81 9.23
CA ILE A 363 -8.42 7.82 9.53
C ILE A 363 -7.77 9.20 9.72
N THR A 364 -6.66 9.27 10.45
CA THR A 364 -5.95 10.51 10.77
C THR A 364 -5.47 11.22 9.50
N MET A 365 -4.97 10.48 8.51
CA MET A 365 -4.56 11.06 7.23
C MET A 365 -5.73 11.69 6.49
N ILE A 366 -6.83 10.95 6.35
CA ILE A 366 -8.02 11.39 5.61
C ILE A 366 -8.63 12.65 6.24
N TRP A 367 -8.61 12.75 7.57
CA TRP A 367 -9.17 13.89 8.29
C TRP A 367 -8.34 15.14 8.21
N LEU A 368 -7.01 15.03 8.27
CA LEU A 368 -6.15 16.17 8.57
C LEU A 368 -5.46 16.77 7.34
N ILE A 369 -5.10 15.97 6.35
CA ILE A 369 -4.22 16.44 5.25
C ILE A 369 -4.86 17.60 4.47
N TYR A 370 -6.13 17.46 4.04
CA TYR A 370 -6.76 18.49 3.24
C TYR A 370 -7.12 19.76 4.06
N PRO A 371 -7.70 19.67 5.28
CA PRO A 371 -7.88 20.82 6.16
C PRO A 371 -6.58 21.55 6.50
N LEU A 372 -5.50 20.84 6.79
CA LEU A 372 -4.21 21.45 7.08
C LEU A 372 -3.65 22.20 5.86
N TYR A 373 -3.83 21.64 4.66
CA TYR A 373 -3.49 22.35 3.43
C TYR A 373 -4.25 23.66 3.31
N LEU A 374 -5.58 23.67 3.54
CA LEU A 374 -6.40 24.89 3.48
C LEU A 374 -5.97 25.93 4.51
N CYS A 375 -5.65 25.51 5.74
CA CYS A 375 -5.13 26.40 6.79
C CYS A 375 -3.80 27.02 6.39
N GLY A 376 -2.86 26.21 5.88
CA GLY A 376 -1.56 26.68 5.43
C GLY A 376 -1.65 27.68 4.27
N ASP A 377 -2.48 27.39 3.27
CA ASP A 377 -2.73 28.27 2.13
C ASP A 377 -3.32 29.64 2.56
N TYR A 378 -4.30 29.60 3.46
CA TYR A 378 -4.91 30.81 4.03
C TYR A 378 -3.89 31.65 4.80
N PHE A 379 -3.15 31.05 5.70
CA PHE A 379 -2.15 31.73 6.52
C PHE A 379 -1.13 32.49 5.67
N ILE A 380 -0.59 31.84 4.63
CA ILE A 380 0.38 32.45 3.74
C ILE A 380 -0.24 33.62 2.95
N LYS A 381 -1.48 33.48 2.49
CA LYS A 381 -2.20 34.53 1.75
C LYS A 381 -2.47 35.79 2.60
N VAL A 382 -2.93 35.60 3.83
CA VAL A 382 -3.23 36.71 4.74
C VAL A 382 -1.97 37.51 5.05
N HIS A 383 -0.86 36.82 5.38
CA HIS A 383 0.40 37.47 5.64
C HIS A 383 1.00 38.17 4.39
N GLY A 384 0.83 37.54 3.21
CA GLY A 384 1.22 38.17 1.94
C GLY A 384 0.48 39.48 1.65
N LYS A 385 -0.82 39.55 1.92
CA LYS A 385 -1.63 40.78 1.79
C LYS A 385 -1.19 41.85 2.77
N TYR A 386 -0.91 41.47 4.02
CA TYR A 386 -0.43 42.40 5.03
C TYR A 386 0.90 43.06 4.63
N LEU A 387 1.81 42.32 4.03
CA LEU A 387 3.09 42.83 3.54
C LEU A 387 2.92 43.86 2.41
N ILE A 388 2.02 43.60 1.47
CA ILE A 388 1.74 44.51 0.36
C ILE A 388 1.15 45.81 0.88
N TYR A 389 0.16 45.75 1.78
CA TYR A 389 -0.48 46.92 2.37
C TYR A 389 0.53 47.82 3.11
N GLU A 390 1.44 47.23 3.86
CA GLU A 390 2.45 47.98 4.61
C GLU A 390 3.49 48.62 3.69
N GLU A 391 3.83 48.03 2.54
CA GLU A 391 4.68 48.59 1.52
C GLU A 391 4.01 49.81 0.83
N GLU A 392 2.71 49.72 0.53
CA GLU A 392 1.92 50.79 -0.04
C GLU A 392 1.85 51.99 0.91
N VAL A 393 1.52 51.76 2.19
CA VAL A 393 1.46 52.82 3.21
C VAL A 393 2.82 53.49 3.41
N ASN A 394 3.92 52.74 3.46
CA ASN A 394 5.26 53.28 3.62
C ASN A 394 5.72 54.07 2.39
N THR A 395 5.22 53.72 1.21
CA THR A 395 5.53 54.44 -0.04
C THR A 395 4.76 55.75 -0.10
N GLU A 396 3.48 55.77 0.29
CA GLU A 396 2.68 57.00 0.37
C GLU A 396 3.24 58.00 1.41
N VAL A 397 3.68 57.52 2.57
CA VAL A 397 4.30 58.32 3.61
C VAL A 397 5.63 58.95 3.10
N LYS A 398 6.43 58.22 2.30
CA LYS A 398 7.67 58.75 1.70
C LYS A 398 7.44 59.75 0.61
N ILE A 399 6.29 59.76 -0.05
CA ILE A 399 5.92 60.76 -1.07
C ILE A 399 5.37 62.04 -0.45
N MET A 400 4.84 61.94 0.79
CA MET A 400 4.31 63.09 1.53
C MET A 400 5.36 63.87 2.36
N ILE A 401 6.56 63.33 2.53
CA ILE A 401 7.71 63.95 3.17
C ILE A 401 8.69 64.47 2.09
#